data_dd1072eca504a311bf65e03a1c8c0035
#
_entry.id   dd1072eca504a311bf65e03a1c8c0035
#
_cell.length_a   1.000
_cell.length_b   1.000
_cell.length_c   1.000
_cell.angle_alpha   90.00
_cell.angle_beta   90.00
_cell.angle_gamma   90.00
#
_symmetry.space_group_name_H-M   'P 1'
#
loop_
_entity.id
_entity.type
_entity.pdbx_description
1 polymer ?
#
loop_
_entity_poly.entity_id
_entity_poly.type
_entity_poly.pdbx_seq_one_letter_code
_entity_poly.pdbx_strand_id
1 'polypeptide(L)'
;ESQSITGLQNASQLEMIVHQRWAIAILRVKSIDVKDGQAVVRFHEPESHLEFAHPWPQPVIGGEKGNSSFCLINALELLDQPGEWFQEYPSGTIYYYPQASENMETAEVIIPTLETLVTIDGTLSRPVKHIQFNGITFAHTSWMRPSFQGHVTLQGGFPLLDAYKLQEPGLPEKAELENQAWITRPETAIRVRGAEHIDFKHCTFRHLSSTGLDYEWAVTASSVEDCQFTDIGGTALLVGAFPDGGFETHIPFIPADVRELCSHITIRNNFISNVTNEDWGCVGI
;
A
#
# COMPACT_ATOMS: atom_id res chain seq x y z
N GLU A 1 12.19 -18.95 -15.41
CA GLU A 1 12.35 -20.36 -14.98
C GLU A 1 11.33 -20.61 -13.88
N SER A 2 10.51 -21.65 -14.02
CA SER A 2 9.50 -22.02 -13.04
C SER A 2 10.22 -22.57 -11.81
N GLN A 3 10.38 -21.77 -10.76
CA GLN A 3 10.80 -22.26 -9.46
C GLN A 3 9.81 -23.31 -8.98
N SER A 4 10.32 -24.45 -8.58
CA SER A 4 9.47 -25.54 -8.10
C SER A 4 8.90 -25.16 -6.73
N ILE A 5 7.61 -24.89 -6.67
CA ILE A 5 6.85 -24.67 -5.42
C ILE A 5 7.07 -25.82 -4.41
N THR A 6 7.50 -27.00 -4.91
CA THR A 6 7.67 -28.21 -4.10
C THR A 6 8.93 -28.21 -3.22
N GLY A 7 9.85 -27.28 -3.42
CA GLY A 7 11.12 -27.22 -2.67
C GLY A 7 11.12 -26.31 -1.43
N LEU A 8 10.05 -25.55 -1.22
CA LEU A 8 9.97 -24.57 -0.15
C LEU A 8 9.76 -25.26 1.20
N GLN A 9 10.80 -25.32 2.03
CA GLN A 9 10.75 -25.98 3.34
C GLN A 9 10.29 -25.04 4.46
N ASN A 10 10.45 -23.73 4.29
CA ASN A 10 10.21 -22.73 5.32
C ASN A 10 9.15 -21.70 4.87
N ALA A 11 7.99 -22.22 4.47
CA ALA A 11 6.92 -21.43 3.86
C ALA A 11 6.07 -20.61 4.85
N SER A 12 6.44 -20.51 6.13
CA SER A 12 5.63 -19.82 7.15
C SER A 12 5.52 -18.31 6.93
N GLN A 13 6.43 -17.72 6.17
CA GLN A 13 6.43 -16.30 5.81
C GLN A 13 6.19 -16.07 4.32
N LEU A 14 5.95 -17.15 3.57
CA LEU A 14 5.77 -17.07 2.12
C LEU A 14 4.56 -16.21 1.78
N GLU A 15 4.76 -15.35 0.83
CA GLU A 15 3.73 -14.50 0.26
C GLU A 15 3.65 -14.73 -1.26
N MET A 16 2.46 -14.51 -1.80
CA MET A 16 2.20 -14.57 -3.23
C MET A 16 1.70 -13.21 -3.69
N ILE A 17 2.44 -12.57 -4.58
CA ILE A 17 1.97 -11.39 -5.29
C ILE A 17 1.19 -11.86 -6.51
N VAL A 18 -0.06 -11.45 -6.61
CA VAL A 18 -0.93 -11.73 -7.76
C VAL A 18 -1.15 -10.44 -8.54
N HIS A 19 -0.81 -10.46 -9.81
CA HIS A 19 -1.03 -9.32 -10.70
C HIS A 19 -2.43 -9.40 -11.28
N GLN A 20 -3.22 -8.39 -10.98
CA GLN A 20 -4.55 -8.20 -11.53
C GLN A 20 -4.53 -7.12 -12.62
N ARG A 21 -5.69 -6.82 -13.19
CA ARG A 21 -5.79 -5.87 -14.30
C ARG A 21 -5.41 -4.44 -13.92
N TRP A 22 -5.71 -4.01 -12.69
CA TRP A 22 -5.56 -2.61 -12.23
C TRP A 22 -4.98 -2.48 -10.82
N ALA A 23 -4.69 -3.57 -10.19
CA ALA A 23 -4.15 -3.64 -8.85
C ALA A 23 -3.29 -4.88 -8.70
N ILE A 24 -2.65 -5.01 -7.55
CA ILE A 24 -2.03 -6.26 -7.11
C ILE A 24 -2.71 -6.73 -5.83
N ALA A 25 -2.57 -8.02 -5.55
CA ALA A 25 -2.83 -8.57 -4.23
C ALA A 25 -1.55 -9.22 -3.70
N ILE A 26 -1.25 -9.03 -2.43
CA ILE A 26 -0.17 -9.71 -1.72
C ILE A 26 -0.81 -10.58 -0.65
N LEU A 27 -0.77 -11.90 -0.88
CA LEU A 27 -1.50 -12.88 -0.10
C LEU A 27 -0.52 -13.73 0.70
N ARG A 28 -0.70 -13.81 2.02
CA ARG A 28 0.10 -14.69 2.88
C ARG A 28 -0.29 -16.15 2.63
N VAL A 29 0.70 -16.97 2.29
CA VAL A 29 0.47 -18.39 2.00
C VAL A 29 0.31 -19.17 3.31
N LYS A 30 -0.80 -19.85 3.46
CA LYS A 30 -1.12 -20.68 4.63
C LYS A 30 -0.63 -22.12 4.46
N SER A 31 -0.80 -22.69 3.28
CA SER A 31 -0.32 -24.02 2.93
C SER A 31 -0.20 -24.23 1.43
N ILE A 32 0.70 -25.12 1.05
CA ILE A 32 0.85 -25.61 -0.32
C ILE A 32 0.78 -27.13 -0.26
N ASP A 33 -0.22 -27.71 -0.90
CA ASP A 33 -0.37 -29.14 -1.07
C ASP A 33 -0.12 -29.51 -2.53
N VAL A 34 0.79 -30.43 -2.79
CA VAL A 34 1.09 -30.89 -4.15
C VAL A 34 0.55 -32.32 -4.31
N LYS A 35 -0.35 -32.48 -5.28
CA LYS A 35 -0.94 -33.77 -5.63
C LYS A 35 -1.08 -33.91 -7.13
N ASP A 36 -0.65 -35.02 -7.68
CA ASP A 36 -0.79 -35.39 -9.11
C ASP A 36 -0.24 -34.31 -10.06
N GLY A 37 0.88 -33.63 -9.65
CA GLY A 37 1.52 -32.57 -10.44
C GLY A 37 0.81 -31.21 -10.38
N GLN A 38 -0.20 -31.10 -9.53
CA GLN A 38 -0.90 -29.84 -9.27
C GLN A 38 -0.59 -29.31 -7.86
N ALA A 39 -0.39 -28.01 -7.72
CA ALA A 39 -0.26 -27.34 -6.45
C ALA A 39 -1.58 -26.68 -6.06
N VAL A 40 -2.04 -26.96 -4.84
CA VAL A 40 -3.17 -26.29 -4.22
C VAL A 40 -2.62 -25.37 -3.15
N VAL A 41 -2.67 -24.06 -3.42
CA VAL A 41 -2.22 -23.02 -2.50
C VAL A 41 -3.42 -22.48 -1.73
N ARG A 42 -3.28 -22.38 -0.42
CA ARG A 42 -4.28 -21.76 0.46
C ARG A 42 -3.67 -20.55 1.13
N PHE A 43 -4.46 -19.53 1.29
CA PHE A 43 -4.04 -18.26 1.87
C PHE A 43 -4.68 -18.04 3.25
N HIS A 44 -4.14 -17.08 3.97
CA HIS A 44 -4.72 -16.62 5.22
C HIS A 44 -5.94 -15.72 4.99
N GLU A 45 -6.71 -15.51 6.02
CA GLU A 45 -7.79 -14.53 6.08
C GLU A 45 -7.30 -13.25 6.77
N PRO A 46 -7.85 -12.08 6.46
CA PRO A 46 -9.02 -11.83 5.61
C PRO A 46 -8.72 -11.72 4.10
N GLU A 47 -7.45 -11.63 3.69
CA GLU A 47 -7.04 -11.35 2.33
C GLU A 47 -7.54 -12.39 1.32
N SER A 48 -7.62 -13.67 1.70
CA SER A 48 -8.16 -14.73 0.84
C SER A 48 -9.62 -14.47 0.47
N HIS A 49 -10.44 -14.12 1.46
CA HIS A 49 -11.83 -13.77 1.21
C HIS A 49 -11.95 -12.53 0.33
N LEU A 50 -11.19 -11.48 0.65
CA LEU A 50 -11.23 -10.21 -0.10
C LEU A 50 -10.86 -10.42 -1.56
N GLU A 51 -9.82 -11.21 -1.85
CA GLU A 51 -9.33 -11.43 -3.20
C GLU A 51 -10.25 -12.32 -4.03
N PHE A 52 -10.72 -13.44 -3.46
CA PHE A 52 -11.43 -14.46 -4.23
C PHE A 52 -12.95 -14.35 -4.13
N ALA A 53 -13.50 -13.66 -3.16
CA ALA A 53 -14.93 -13.38 -3.08
C ALA A 53 -15.32 -12.08 -3.79
N HIS A 54 -14.40 -11.14 -3.99
CA HIS A 54 -14.67 -9.93 -4.75
C HIS A 54 -14.84 -10.27 -6.23
N PRO A 55 -15.95 -9.87 -6.89
CA PRO A 55 -16.28 -10.37 -8.22
C PRO A 55 -15.40 -9.79 -9.31
N TRP A 56 -14.72 -8.71 -9.03
CA TRP A 56 -14.01 -8.01 -10.08
C TRP A 56 -12.97 -7.00 -9.55
N PRO A 57 -11.74 -7.03 -10.08
CA PRO A 57 -11.24 -8.08 -10.98
C PRO A 57 -10.90 -9.34 -10.20
N GLN A 58 -11.42 -10.49 -10.61
CA GLN A 58 -10.97 -11.77 -10.08
C GLN A 58 -9.66 -12.19 -10.75
N PRO A 59 -8.70 -12.74 -9.99
CA PRO A 59 -7.51 -13.33 -10.59
C PRO A 59 -7.87 -14.63 -11.31
N VAL A 60 -7.34 -14.81 -12.51
CA VAL A 60 -7.41 -16.06 -13.25
C VAL A 60 -6.00 -16.59 -13.39
N ILE A 61 -5.63 -17.50 -12.48
CA ILE A 61 -4.29 -18.07 -12.41
C ILE A 61 -4.31 -19.44 -13.09
N GLY A 62 -3.49 -19.60 -14.11
CA GLY A 62 -3.36 -20.88 -14.84
C GLY A 62 -4.45 -21.17 -15.87
N GLY A 63 -4.25 -22.29 -16.62
CA GLY A 63 -5.10 -22.70 -17.73
C GLY A 63 -4.94 -21.85 -18.99
N GLU A 64 -5.64 -22.22 -20.07
CA GLU A 64 -5.57 -21.52 -21.38
C GLU A 64 -6.09 -20.07 -21.34
N LYS A 65 -6.88 -19.73 -20.34
CA LYS A 65 -7.46 -18.40 -20.14
C LYS A 65 -6.85 -17.66 -18.95
N GLY A 66 -5.79 -18.20 -18.33
CA GLY A 66 -5.11 -17.55 -17.23
C GLY A 66 -4.53 -16.21 -17.70
N ASN A 67 -4.86 -15.14 -16.99
CA ASN A 67 -4.42 -13.78 -17.31
C ASN A 67 -3.74 -13.05 -16.15
N SER A 68 -3.68 -13.69 -14.99
CA SER A 68 -3.01 -13.16 -13.81
C SER A 68 -1.68 -13.86 -13.61
N SER A 69 -0.59 -13.15 -13.80
CA SER A 69 0.73 -13.63 -13.39
C SER A 69 0.87 -13.51 -11.88
N PHE A 70 1.72 -14.33 -11.32
CA PHE A 70 2.05 -14.27 -9.90
C PHE A 70 3.53 -14.53 -9.67
N CYS A 71 4.05 -14.07 -8.55
CA CYS A 71 5.35 -14.46 -8.04
C CYS A 71 5.27 -14.81 -6.55
N LEU A 72 6.18 -15.66 -6.11
CA LEU A 72 6.37 -16.00 -4.70
C LEU A 72 7.52 -15.18 -4.15
N ILE A 73 7.33 -14.65 -2.97
CA ILE A 73 8.33 -13.85 -2.25
C ILE A 73 8.39 -14.27 -0.78
N ASN A 74 9.37 -13.74 -0.09
CA ASN A 74 9.49 -13.84 1.36
C ASN A 74 9.74 -15.26 1.87
N ALA A 75 10.66 -15.97 1.21
CA ALA A 75 11.23 -17.24 1.67
C ALA A 75 12.75 -17.25 1.43
N LEU A 76 13.49 -17.89 2.34
CA LEU A 76 14.96 -17.95 2.25
C LEU A 76 15.45 -18.68 0.99
N GLU A 77 14.70 -19.67 0.54
CA GLU A 77 15.01 -20.46 -0.66
C GLU A 77 14.86 -19.65 -1.97
N LEU A 78 14.22 -18.49 -1.90
CA LEU A 78 14.09 -17.57 -3.02
C LEU A 78 15.19 -16.51 -3.07
N LEU A 79 16.12 -16.54 -2.11
CA LEU A 79 17.29 -15.67 -2.07
C LEU A 79 18.38 -16.23 -3.01
N ASP A 80 18.21 -16.07 -4.31
CA ASP A 80 19.04 -16.72 -5.33
C ASP A 80 19.76 -15.74 -6.28
N GLN A 81 19.49 -14.42 -6.17
CA GLN A 81 20.07 -13.39 -7.03
C GLN A 81 20.74 -12.25 -6.23
N PRO A 82 21.84 -11.67 -6.73
CA PRO A 82 22.47 -10.53 -6.10
C PRO A 82 21.53 -9.32 -5.98
N GLY A 83 21.46 -8.73 -4.79
CA GLY A 83 20.60 -7.62 -4.45
C GLY A 83 19.32 -8.02 -3.72
N GLU A 84 19.02 -9.30 -3.66
CA GLU A 84 17.88 -9.80 -2.90
C GLU A 84 18.17 -9.87 -1.41
N TRP A 85 17.12 -9.83 -0.60
CA TRP A 85 17.20 -9.96 0.85
C TRP A 85 15.98 -10.71 1.41
N PHE A 86 16.18 -11.30 2.58
CA PHE A 86 15.12 -12.00 3.33
C PHE A 86 15.27 -11.72 4.82
N GLN A 87 14.18 -11.42 5.50
CA GLN A 87 14.13 -11.31 6.95
C GLN A 87 13.43 -12.52 7.56
N GLU A 88 14.15 -13.28 8.36
CA GLU A 88 13.57 -14.35 9.16
C GLU A 88 12.98 -13.79 10.45
N TYR A 89 11.66 -13.72 10.54
CA TYR A 89 10.96 -13.10 11.68
C TYR A 89 11.26 -13.75 13.04
N PRO A 90 11.27 -15.09 13.19
CA PRO A 90 11.50 -15.72 14.50
C PRO A 90 12.87 -15.39 15.10
N SER A 91 13.90 -15.27 14.29
CA SER A 91 15.26 -14.95 14.76
C SER A 91 15.59 -13.46 14.69
N GLY A 92 14.81 -12.68 13.92
CA GLY A 92 15.13 -11.29 13.59
C GLY A 92 16.35 -11.14 12.68
N THR A 93 16.80 -12.23 12.05
CA THR A 93 17.97 -12.22 11.17
C THR A 93 17.59 -11.73 9.77
N ILE A 94 18.42 -10.85 9.21
CA ILE A 94 18.31 -10.42 7.82
C ILE A 94 19.42 -11.08 7.02
N TYR A 95 19.04 -11.75 5.96
CA TYR A 95 19.93 -12.34 4.96
C TYR A 95 19.92 -11.45 3.73
N TYR A 96 21.09 -11.23 3.18
CA TYR A 96 21.26 -10.41 1.98
C TYR A 96 22.22 -11.10 1.02
N TYR A 97 21.91 -11.12 -0.27
CA TYR A 97 22.81 -11.60 -1.31
C TYR A 97 23.53 -10.40 -1.93
N PRO A 98 24.81 -10.14 -1.57
CA PRO A 98 25.50 -8.93 -2.01
C PRO A 98 25.66 -8.86 -3.52
N GLN A 99 25.59 -7.67 -4.06
CA GLN A 99 26.00 -7.41 -5.43
C GLN A 99 27.53 -7.41 -5.53
N ALA A 100 28.06 -7.74 -6.72
CA ALA A 100 29.51 -7.85 -6.93
C ALA A 100 30.29 -6.54 -6.69
N SER A 101 29.61 -5.40 -6.74
CA SER A 101 30.19 -4.08 -6.49
C SER A 101 30.17 -3.64 -5.03
N GLU A 102 29.52 -4.39 -4.14
CA GLU A 102 29.34 -4.03 -2.75
C GLU A 102 30.41 -4.63 -1.84
N ASN A 103 30.87 -3.84 -0.89
CA ASN A 103 31.75 -4.31 0.18
C ASN A 103 30.98 -4.33 1.50
N MET A 104 30.59 -5.51 1.93
CA MET A 104 29.76 -5.69 3.15
C MET A 104 30.48 -5.30 4.45
N GLU A 105 31.81 -5.18 4.47
CA GLU A 105 32.54 -4.67 5.64
C GLU A 105 32.36 -3.17 5.84
N THR A 106 31.98 -2.44 4.78
CA THR A 106 31.83 -0.98 4.80
C THR A 106 30.45 -0.51 4.35
N ALA A 107 29.56 -1.42 3.97
CA ALA A 107 28.22 -1.10 3.52
C ALA A 107 27.40 -0.50 4.67
N GLU A 108 26.69 0.58 4.36
CA GLU A 108 25.68 1.14 5.25
C GLU A 108 24.35 0.43 4.99
N VAL A 109 23.77 -0.14 6.04
CA VAL A 109 22.46 -0.84 5.97
C VAL A 109 21.45 -0.06 6.81
N ILE A 110 20.34 0.35 6.18
CA ILE A 110 19.23 1.04 6.85
C ILE A 110 18.03 0.11 6.91
N ILE A 111 17.57 -0.18 8.12
CA ILE A 111 16.39 -1.00 8.38
C ILE A 111 15.31 -0.09 8.96
N PRO A 112 14.28 0.27 8.18
CA PRO A 112 13.19 1.11 8.67
C PRO A 112 12.31 0.33 9.67
N THR A 113 11.86 1.03 10.72
CA THR A 113 11.00 0.46 11.76
C THR A 113 9.69 1.23 11.95
N LEU A 114 9.54 2.36 11.28
CA LEU A 114 8.34 3.20 11.36
C LEU A 114 7.63 3.20 10.01
N GLU A 115 6.33 3.05 10.02
CA GLU A 115 5.48 3.26 8.84
C GLU A 115 5.16 4.74 8.65
N THR A 116 4.97 5.47 9.75
CA THR A 116 4.68 6.91 9.75
C THR A 116 5.77 7.69 10.48
N LEU A 117 6.39 8.65 9.81
CA LEU A 117 7.45 9.50 10.34
C LEU A 117 6.89 10.75 11.05
N VAL A 118 5.80 11.32 10.51
CA VAL A 118 5.18 12.53 11.05
C VAL A 118 3.66 12.36 11.07
N THR A 119 3.07 12.66 12.22
CA THR A 119 1.63 12.81 12.38
C THR A 119 1.28 14.20 12.85
N ILE A 120 0.44 14.90 12.09
CA ILE A 120 -0.18 16.17 12.45
C ILE A 120 -1.66 15.90 12.62
N ASP A 121 -2.15 15.97 13.86
CA ASP A 121 -3.50 15.54 14.20
C ASP A 121 -4.20 16.58 15.07
N GLY A 122 -5.05 17.38 14.44
CA GLY A 122 -5.91 18.35 15.10
C GLY A 122 -7.39 17.96 15.03
N THR A 123 -8.25 18.87 15.40
CA THR A 123 -9.71 18.71 15.35
C THR A 123 -10.36 19.90 14.65
N LEU A 124 -11.62 19.78 14.24
CA LEU A 124 -12.38 20.92 13.66
C LEU A 124 -12.45 22.15 14.60
N SER A 125 -12.44 21.92 15.91
CA SER A 125 -12.49 22.99 16.91
C SER A 125 -11.12 23.51 17.33
N ARG A 126 -10.07 22.72 17.15
CA ARG A 126 -8.68 23.04 17.49
C ARG A 126 -7.75 22.50 16.41
N PRO A 127 -7.76 23.06 15.20
CA PRO A 127 -6.84 22.65 14.16
C PRO A 127 -5.38 22.99 14.51
N VAL A 128 -4.48 22.13 14.06
CA VAL A 128 -3.03 22.44 14.07
C VAL A 128 -2.76 23.47 12.99
N LYS A 129 -1.99 24.51 13.29
CA LYS A 129 -1.82 25.62 12.35
C LYS A 129 -0.38 26.09 12.19
N HIS A 130 -0.08 26.59 10.99
CA HIS A 130 1.14 27.32 10.67
C HIS A 130 2.42 26.53 10.92
N ILE A 131 2.47 25.30 10.39
CA ILE A 131 3.70 24.50 10.36
C ILE A 131 4.24 24.49 8.94
N GLN A 132 5.50 24.81 8.78
CA GLN A 132 6.21 24.73 7.53
C GLN A 132 7.43 23.82 7.65
N PHE A 133 7.51 22.84 6.79
CA PHE A 133 8.70 22.05 6.54
C PHE A 133 9.41 22.63 5.31
N ASN A 134 10.68 22.93 5.43
CA ASN A 134 11.45 23.54 4.35
C ASN A 134 12.83 22.89 4.23
N GLY A 135 13.11 22.28 3.08
CA GLY A 135 14.39 21.64 2.81
C GLY A 135 14.63 20.34 3.60
N ILE A 136 13.56 19.69 4.08
CA ILE A 136 13.67 18.44 4.85
C ILE A 136 13.61 17.23 3.92
N THR A 137 14.42 16.21 4.23
CA THR A 137 14.30 14.89 3.61
C THR A 137 13.56 13.95 4.55
N PHE A 138 12.44 13.40 4.08
CA PHE A 138 11.69 12.33 4.73
C PHE A 138 12.02 11.02 4.02
N ALA A 139 12.55 10.03 4.74
CA ALA A 139 13.05 8.83 4.13
C ALA A 139 12.95 7.61 5.04
N HIS A 140 12.92 6.42 4.41
CA HIS A 140 13.04 5.11 5.05
C HIS A 140 11.87 4.78 5.98
N THR A 141 10.73 4.44 5.39
CA THR A 141 9.60 3.83 6.12
C THR A 141 9.51 2.34 5.85
N SER A 142 8.90 1.61 6.78
CA SER A 142 8.45 0.23 6.59
C SER A 142 7.01 0.20 6.08
N TRP A 143 6.59 -0.96 5.57
CA TRP A 143 5.22 -1.27 5.21
C TRP A 143 4.89 -2.68 5.66
N MET A 144 4.22 -2.78 6.80
CA MET A 144 4.02 -4.05 7.50
C MET A 144 2.73 -4.76 7.10
N ARG A 145 1.81 -4.03 6.48
CA ARG A 145 0.49 -4.55 6.11
C ARG A 145 0.53 -5.87 5.36
N PRO A 146 1.31 -6.04 4.27
CA PRO A 146 1.29 -7.29 3.51
C PRO A 146 1.60 -8.51 4.35
N SER A 147 2.64 -8.43 5.17
CA SER A 147 3.13 -9.56 5.96
C SER A 147 2.27 -9.89 7.19
N PHE A 148 1.47 -8.95 7.69
CA PHE A 148 0.66 -9.16 8.89
C PHE A 148 -0.82 -9.44 8.63
N GLN A 149 -1.38 -8.90 7.56
CA GLN A 149 -2.81 -9.04 7.27
C GLN A 149 -3.13 -9.21 5.78
N GLY A 150 -2.08 -9.38 4.96
CA GLY A 150 -2.22 -9.37 3.51
C GLY A 150 -2.57 -7.99 2.95
N HIS A 151 -2.51 -7.86 1.64
CA HIS A 151 -2.82 -6.62 0.96
C HIS A 151 -3.65 -6.90 -0.29
N VAL A 152 -4.90 -6.47 -0.28
CA VAL A 152 -5.80 -6.50 -1.43
C VAL A 152 -6.33 -5.10 -1.60
N THR A 153 -6.16 -4.53 -2.79
CA THR A 153 -6.50 -3.14 -3.05
C THR A 153 -7.47 -2.98 -4.21
N LEU A 154 -8.13 -1.84 -4.21
CA LEU A 154 -8.73 -1.29 -5.42
C LEU A 154 -7.74 -0.40 -6.16
N GLN A 155 -8.12 -0.01 -7.36
CA GLN A 155 -7.45 1.00 -8.15
C GLN A 155 -7.23 2.27 -7.31
N GLY A 156 -6.02 2.83 -7.36
CA GLY A 156 -5.61 3.96 -6.52
C GLY A 156 -4.93 3.57 -5.21
N GLY A 157 -4.74 2.26 -4.95
CA GLY A 157 -3.99 1.77 -3.78
C GLY A 157 -4.77 1.81 -2.46
N PHE A 158 -6.10 1.94 -2.51
CA PHE A 158 -6.91 1.93 -1.30
C PHE A 158 -7.18 0.49 -0.86
N PRO A 159 -6.69 0.06 0.32
CA PRO A 159 -6.89 -1.30 0.80
C PRO A 159 -8.35 -1.64 1.03
N LEU A 160 -8.76 -2.83 0.62
CA LEU A 160 -10.08 -3.38 0.90
C LEU A 160 -10.18 -3.80 2.37
N LEU A 161 -11.24 -3.36 3.02
CA LEU A 161 -11.64 -3.82 4.36
C LEU A 161 -12.65 -4.94 4.26
N ASP A 162 -13.53 -4.86 3.26
CA ASP A 162 -14.58 -5.82 3.03
C ASP A 162 -15.06 -5.72 1.57
N ALA A 163 -15.59 -6.81 1.09
CA ALA A 163 -16.10 -6.93 -0.25
C ALA A 163 -17.37 -7.77 -0.25
N TYR A 164 -18.27 -7.49 -1.21
CA TYR A 164 -19.43 -8.32 -1.43
C TYR A 164 -20.48 -8.39 -0.31
N LYS A 165 -20.59 -7.37 0.50
CA LYS A 165 -21.80 -7.22 1.31
C LYS A 165 -22.91 -6.69 0.38
N LEU A 166 -23.92 -7.50 0.12
CA LEU A 166 -25.13 -7.05 -0.55
C LEU A 166 -25.90 -6.13 0.39
N GLN A 167 -25.42 -4.90 0.53
CA GLN A 167 -26.13 -3.84 1.21
C GLN A 167 -26.85 -3.00 0.18
N GLU A 168 -28.00 -2.48 0.54
CA GLU A 168 -28.70 -1.49 -0.25
C GLU A 168 -27.75 -0.32 -0.50
N PRO A 169 -27.38 0.00 -1.75
CA PRO A 169 -26.57 1.18 -2.02
C PRO A 169 -27.37 2.44 -1.67
N GLY A 170 -26.66 3.47 -1.21
CA GLY A 170 -27.30 4.74 -0.84
C GLY A 170 -27.94 5.50 -1.99
N LEU A 171 -27.80 5.02 -3.23
CA LEU A 171 -28.37 5.60 -4.44
C LEU A 171 -29.26 4.59 -5.14
N PRO A 172 -30.53 4.92 -5.42
CA PRO A 172 -31.49 4.00 -6.06
C PRO A 172 -31.00 3.42 -7.39
N GLU A 173 -30.29 4.21 -8.20
CA GLU A 173 -29.74 3.81 -9.49
C GLU A 173 -28.61 2.78 -9.38
N LYS A 174 -28.11 2.54 -8.19
CA LYS A 174 -27.06 1.58 -7.89
C LYS A 174 -27.54 0.40 -7.06
N ALA A 175 -28.85 0.16 -7.02
CA ALA A 175 -29.47 -0.90 -6.23
C ALA A 175 -29.00 -2.32 -6.61
N GLU A 176 -28.49 -2.51 -7.81
CA GLU A 176 -28.05 -3.81 -8.34
C GLU A 176 -26.54 -3.92 -8.47
N LEU A 177 -25.79 -3.20 -7.63
CA LEU A 177 -24.34 -3.29 -7.67
C LEU A 177 -23.85 -4.69 -7.26
N GLU A 178 -23.10 -5.30 -8.15
CA GLU A 178 -22.50 -6.62 -7.93
C GLU A 178 -21.07 -6.55 -7.37
N ASN A 179 -20.48 -5.37 -7.25
CA ASN A 179 -19.06 -5.18 -6.89
C ASN A 179 -18.89 -4.18 -5.74
N GLN A 180 -19.72 -4.26 -4.74
CA GLN A 180 -19.57 -3.46 -3.53
C GLN A 180 -18.23 -3.74 -2.85
N ALA A 181 -17.56 -2.67 -2.46
CA ALA A 181 -16.27 -2.75 -1.80
C ALA A 181 -16.12 -1.60 -0.78
N TRP A 182 -15.69 -1.97 0.41
CA TRP A 182 -15.35 -1.02 1.47
C TRP A 182 -13.85 -0.89 1.54
N ILE A 183 -13.37 0.34 1.44
CA ILE A 183 -11.95 0.67 1.43
C ILE A 183 -11.54 1.47 2.65
N THR A 184 -10.25 1.41 2.97
CA THR A 184 -9.61 2.29 3.93
C THR A 184 -8.45 3.03 3.28
N ARG A 185 -7.88 3.98 4.00
CA ARG A 185 -6.68 4.68 3.51
C ARG A 185 -5.44 3.79 3.64
N PRO A 186 -4.49 3.93 2.71
CA PRO A 186 -3.19 3.27 2.84
C PRO A 186 -2.37 3.88 3.98
N GLU A 187 -1.40 3.15 4.46
CA GLU A 187 -0.38 3.64 5.37
C GLU A 187 0.41 4.78 4.70
N THR A 188 0.84 5.76 5.47
CA THR A 188 1.52 6.94 4.92
C THR A 188 2.69 7.40 5.78
N ALA A 189 3.75 7.87 5.13
CA ALA A 189 4.92 8.41 5.83
C ALA A 189 4.62 9.73 6.55
N ILE A 190 3.78 10.58 6.00
CA ILE A 190 3.34 11.82 6.65
C ILE A 190 1.83 11.94 6.56
N ARG A 191 1.20 12.00 7.72
CA ARG A 191 -0.24 12.08 7.89
C ARG A 191 -0.65 13.42 8.47
N VAL A 192 -1.62 14.08 7.82
CA VAL A 192 -2.12 15.39 8.24
C VAL A 192 -3.63 15.37 8.34
N ARG A 193 -4.16 15.68 9.51
CA ARG A 193 -5.59 15.76 9.81
C ARG A 193 -5.90 17.01 10.62
N GLY A 194 -7.08 17.62 10.39
CA GLY A 194 -7.58 18.74 11.17
C GLY A 194 -6.57 19.87 11.25
N ALA A 195 -6.10 20.40 10.12
CA ALA A 195 -4.98 21.31 10.09
C ALA A 195 -5.16 22.45 9.07
N GLU A 196 -4.51 23.57 9.34
CA GLU A 196 -4.53 24.75 8.48
C GLU A 196 -3.10 25.29 8.29
N HIS A 197 -2.75 25.71 7.07
CA HIS A 197 -1.45 26.25 6.74
C HIS A 197 -0.30 25.30 7.11
N ILE A 198 -0.39 24.07 6.61
CA ILE A 198 0.67 23.07 6.70
C ILE A 198 1.37 23.01 5.34
N ASP A 199 2.58 23.52 5.29
CA ASP A 199 3.31 23.72 4.04
C ASP A 199 4.57 22.85 3.97
N PHE A 200 4.77 22.21 2.83
CA PHE A 200 6.00 21.52 2.48
C PHE A 200 6.66 22.25 1.31
N LYS A 201 7.89 22.74 1.51
CA LYS A 201 8.64 23.48 0.51
C LYS A 201 10.06 22.94 0.36
N HIS A 202 10.48 22.72 -0.88
CA HIS A 202 11.83 22.21 -1.19
C HIS A 202 12.18 20.93 -0.43
N CYS A 203 11.16 20.11 -0.07
CA CYS A 203 11.33 18.86 0.65
C CYS A 203 11.60 17.69 -0.32
N THR A 204 12.26 16.67 0.21
CA THR A 204 12.47 15.41 -0.52
C THR A 204 11.78 14.26 0.22
N PHE A 205 10.98 13.50 -0.49
CA PHE A 205 10.33 12.26 -0.03
C PHE A 205 10.92 11.11 -0.83
N ARG A 206 11.61 10.19 -0.17
CA ARG A 206 12.28 9.08 -0.87
C ARG A 206 12.40 7.82 -0.01
N HIS A 207 12.54 6.67 -0.67
CA HIS A 207 12.65 5.37 0.00
C HIS A 207 11.52 5.15 1.01
N LEU A 208 10.29 5.45 0.60
CA LEU A 208 9.09 5.28 1.40
C LEU A 208 8.32 4.07 0.90
N SER A 209 7.95 3.17 1.80
CA SER A 209 7.42 1.85 1.42
C SER A 209 5.94 1.87 1.03
N SER A 210 5.18 2.90 1.41
CA SER A 210 3.78 3.08 1.05
C SER A 210 3.55 4.54 0.63
N THR A 211 2.43 5.17 0.99
CA THR A 211 2.13 6.54 0.58
C THR A 211 3.09 7.56 1.19
N GLY A 212 3.49 8.57 0.40
CA GLY A 212 4.43 9.59 0.85
C GLY A 212 3.82 10.61 1.80
N LEU A 213 2.84 11.38 1.33
CA LEU A 213 2.15 12.42 2.11
C LEU A 213 0.64 12.29 1.92
N ASP A 214 -0.11 12.40 3.01
CA ASP A 214 -1.56 12.37 2.99
C ASP A 214 -2.20 13.56 3.74
N TYR A 215 -2.86 14.43 3.00
CA TYR A 215 -3.81 15.39 3.54
C TYR A 215 -5.17 14.70 3.67
N GLU A 216 -5.38 14.05 4.80
CA GLU A 216 -6.39 13.02 4.98
C GLU A 216 -7.78 13.57 5.29
N TRP A 217 -7.89 14.59 6.16
CA TRP A 217 -9.17 15.06 6.65
C TRP A 217 -9.07 16.47 7.22
N ALA A 218 -10.03 17.34 6.85
CA ALA A 218 -10.14 18.71 7.37
C ALA A 218 -8.84 19.53 7.27
N VAL A 219 -8.11 19.37 6.16
CA VAL A 219 -6.90 20.15 5.89
C VAL A 219 -7.24 21.28 4.95
N THR A 220 -6.84 22.51 5.31
CA THR A 220 -7.14 23.68 4.49
C THR A 220 -5.97 24.65 4.37
N ALA A 221 -5.98 25.46 3.30
CA ALA A 221 -5.01 26.52 3.05
C ALA A 221 -3.54 26.06 3.15
N SER A 222 -3.24 24.87 2.66
CA SER A 222 -1.93 24.22 2.79
C SER A 222 -1.27 24.02 1.42
N SER A 223 0.04 23.83 1.39
CA SER A 223 0.77 23.72 0.14
C SER A 223 1.85 22.65 0.11
N VAL A 224 2.09 22.10 -1.11
CA VAL A 224 3.25 21.26 -1.43
C VAL A 224 3.91 21.86 -2.67
N GLU A 225 5.06 22.48 -2.48
CA GLU A 225 5.70 23.28 -3.51
C GLU A 225 7.19 22.97 -3.65
N ASP A 226 7.67 22.85 -4.89
CA ASP A 226 9.08 22.64 -5.20
C ASP A 226 9.68 21.40 -4.52
N CYS A 227 8.87 20.37 -4.29
CA CYS A 227 9.27 19.13 -3.61
C CYS A 227 9.62 18.03 -4.62
N GLN A 228 10.35 17.02 -4.15
CA GLN A 228 10.70 15.82 -4.90
C GLN A 228 10.10 14.60 -4.21
N PHE A 229 9.44 13.76 -5.00
CA PHE A 229 8.90 12.47 -4.59
C PHE A 229 9.51 11.39 -5.49
N THR A 230 10.37 10.56 -4.92
CA THR A 230 11.13 9.56 -5.67
C THR A 230 11.27 8.29 -4.87
N ASP A 231 11.17 7.14 -5.54
CA ASP A 231 11.32 5.83 -4.91
C ASP A 231 10.34 5.64 -3.73
N ILE A 232 9.06 5.60 -4.10
CA ILE A 232 7.93 5.45 -3.16
C ILE A 232 7.12 4.23 -3.57
N GLY A 233 6.87 3.34 -2.62
CA GLY A 233 6.15 2.09 -2.85
C GLY A 233 4.70 2.27 -3.26
N GLY A 234 4.02 3.27 -2.71
CA GLY A 234 2.64 3.62 -3.00
C GLY A 234 2.47 4.97 -3.70
N THR A 235 1.37 5.66 -3.43
CA THR A 235 1.05 6.99 -3.96
C THR A 235 1.98 8.07 -3.38
N ALA A 236 2.47 8.98 -4.20
CA ALA A 236 3.34 10.05 -3.71
C ALA A 236 2.59 11.02 -2.78
N LEU A 237 1.40 11.47 -3.19
CA LEU A 237 0.60 12.44 -2.44
C LEU A 237 -0.90 12.12 -2.56
N LEU A 238 -1.57 11.99 -1.43
CA LEU A 238 -3.02 11.88 -1.34
C LEU A 238 -3.64 13.16 -0.76
N VAL A 239 -4.80 13.53 -1.30
CA VAL A 239 -5.62 14.63 -0.78
C VAL A 239 -7.08 14.23 -0.83
N GLY A 240 -7.78 14.40 0.26
CA GLY A 240 -9.22 14.18 0.29
C GLY A 240 -9.66 13.41 1.52
N ALA A 241 -10.96 13.39 1.78
CA ALA A 241 -11.51 12.77 2.97
C ALA A 241 -12.57 11.73 2.63
N PHE A 242 -12.63 10.70 3.45
CA PHE A 242 -13.75 9.79 3.56
C PHE A 242 -13.86 9.28 5.01
N PRO A 243 -14.99 8.68 5.43
CA PRO A 243 -15.22 8.30 6.82
C PRO A 243 -14.18 7.34 7.36
N ASP A 244 -13.86 7.47 8.65
CA ASP A 244 -13.08 6.47 9.36
C ASP A 244 -13.84 5.12 9.41
N GLY A 245 -13.13 4.01 9.40
CA GLY A 245 -13.71 2.67 9.52
C GLY A 245 -14.25 2.07 8.22
N GLY A 246 -13.95 2.66 7.10
CA GLY A 246 -14.28 2.13 5.78
C GLY A 246 -15.38 2.91 5.06
N PHE A 247 -15.24 2.94 3.76
CA PHE A 247 -16.09 3.68 2.85
C PHE A 247 -16.47 2.77 1.67
N GLU A 248 -17.77 2.69 1.38
CA GLU A 248 -18.24 1.95 0.20
C GLU A 248 -18.01 2.80 -1.06
N THR A 249 -17.27 2.27 -2.02
CA THR A 249 -16.70 3.04 -3.14
C THR A 249 -17.72 3.64 -4.10
N HIS A 250 -18.95 3.13 -4.12
CA HIS A 250 -20.00 3.61 -5.03
C HIS A 250 -20.94 4.64 -4.38
N ILE A 251 -20.82 4.86 -3.08
CA ILE A 251 -21.62 5.83 -2.36
C ILE A 251 -20.82 7.13 -2.25
N PRO A 252 -21.33 8.27 -2.71
CA PRO A 252 -20.65 9.55 -2.52
C PRO A 252 -20.46 9.87 -1.05
N PHE A 253 -19.23 10.22 -0.67
CA PHE A 253 -18.96 10.74 0.66
C PHE A 253 -19.51 12.18 0.77
N ILE A 254 -20.51 12.37 1.63
CA ILE A 254 -21.05 13.68 1.97
C ILE A 254 -20.84 13.88 3.47
N PRO A 255 -19.88 14.73 3.89
CA PRO A 255 -19.62 14.95 5.30
C PRO A 255 -20.78 15.68 5.97
N ALA A 256 -20.96 15.43 7.27
CA ALA A 256 -21.96 16.16 8.06
C ALA A 256 -21.56 17.64 8.24
N ASP A 257 -20.27 17.93 8.29
CA ASP A 257 -19.71 19.28 8.35
C ASP A 257 -18.77 19.49 7.15
N VAL A 258 -19.06 20.49 6.34
CA VAL A 258 -18.24 20.81 5.15
C VAL A 258 -16.75 21.07 5.49
N ARG A 259 -16.45 21.45 6.73
CA ARG A 259 -15.07 21.64 7.20
C ARG A 259 -14.27 20.34 7.30
N GLU A 260 -14.92 19.20 7.22
CA GLU A 260 -14.23 17.90 7.16
C GLU A 260 -13.52 17.69 5.82
N LEU A 261 -13.91 18.39 4.78
CA LEU A 261 -13.27 18.31 3.47
C LEU A 261 -11.91 18.99 3.47
N CYS A 262 -10.97 18.45 2.70
CA CYS A 262 -9.74 19.14 2.35
C CYS A 262 -10.03 20.23 1.31
N SER A 263 -9.52 21.44 1.51
CA SER A 263 -9.81 22.57 0.64
C SER A 263 -8.68 23.58 0.55
N HIS A 264 -8.63 24.34 -0.55
CA HIS A 264 -7.59 25.36 -0.78
C HIS A 264 -6.16 24.78 -0.68
N ILE A 265 -5.96 23.59 -1.20
CA ILE A 265 -4.66 22.94 -1.26
C ILE A 265 -3.95 23.35 -2.56
N THR A 266 -2.72 23.80 -2.44
CA THR A 266 -1.87 24.15 -3.58
C THR A 266 -0.79 23.11 -3.77
N ILE A 267 -0.77 22.45 -4.93
CA ILE A 267 0.26 21.48 -5.31
C ILE A 267 0.89 22.02 -6.60
N ARG A 268 2.15 22.44 -6.54
CA ARG A 268 2.80 23.02 -7.71
C ARG A 268 4.29 22.78 -7.76
N ASN A 269 4.79 22.71 -8.97
CA ASN A 269 6.22 22.61 -9.29
C ASN A 269 6.95 21.46 -8.58
N ASN A 270 6.24 20.35 -8.36
CA ASN A 270 6.82 19.16 -7.75
C ASN A 270 7.33 18.20 -8.82
N PHE A 271 8.40 17.48 -8.51
CA PHE A 271 8.92 16.40 -9.32
C PHE A 271 8.51 15.06 -8.72
N ILE A 272 7.77 14.25 -9.47
CA ILE A 272 7.30 12.93 -9.05
C ILE A 272 7.82 11.91 -10.06
N SER A 273 8.60 10.94 -9.58
CA SER A 273 9.20 9.91 -10.42
C SER A 273 9.45 8.65 -9.61
N ASN A 274 9.35 7.48 -10.24
CA ASN A 274 9.61 6.20 -9.62
C ASN A 274 8.78 6.03 -8.34
N VAL A 275 7.48 6.14 -8.47
CA VAL A 275 6.48 5.90 -7.41
C VAL A 275 5.61 4.72 -7.80
N THR A 276 4.85 4.17 -6.84
CA THR A 276 4.03 2.96 -7.01
C THR A 276 4.87 1.69 -7.26
N ASN A 277 6.05 1.62 -6.65
CA ASN A 277 7.01 0.54 -6.91
C ASN A 277 6.59 -0.78 -6.29
N GLU A 278 5.86 -0.73 -5.17
CA GLU A 278 5.41 -1.90 -4.42
C GLU A 278 3.91 -2.17 -4.61
N ASP A 279 3.10 -1.13 -4.60
CA ASP A 279 1.65 -1.20 -4.79
C ASP A 279 1.28 -0.69 -6.19
N TRP A 280 1.22 -1.60 -7.14
CA TRP A 280 0.94 -1.30 -8.54
C TRP A 280 -0.57 -1.10 -8.77
N GLY A 281 -1.04 -0.02 -8.66
CA GLY A 281 -2.44 0.37 -8.76
C GLY A 281 -2.61 1.73 -8.16
N CYS A 282 -1.59 2.17 -7.43
CA CYS A 282 -1.45 3.51 -6.92
C CYS A 282 -1.25 4.55 -8.03
N VAL A 283 -1.20 5.81 -7.64
CA VAL A 283 -1.10 6.96 -8.55
C VAL A 283 -0.03 7.94 -8.08
N GLY A 284 0.34 8.89 -8.93
CA GLY A 284 1.26 9.96 -8.53
C GLY A 284 0.63 10.91 -7.52
N ILE A 285 -0.60 11.37 -7.79
CA ILE A 285 -1.40 12.27 -6.94
C ILE A 285 -2.86 11.87 -7.06
#